data_ccca02b858efbf118c90b0d1281aaa58
#
_entry.id   ccca02b858efbf118c90b0d1281aaa58
#
_cell.length_a   1.000
_cell.length_b   1.000
_cell.length_c   1.000
_cell.angle_alpha   90.00
_cell.angle_beta   90.00
_cell.angle_gamma   90.00
#
_symmetry.space_group_name_H-M   'P 1'
#
loop_
_entity.id
_entity.type
_entity.pdbx_description
1 polymer ?
#
loop_
_entity_poly.entity_id
_entity_poly.type
_entity_poly.pdbx_seq_one_letter_code
_entity_poly.pdbx_strand_id
1 'polypeptide(L)'
;MILLADIVGTVSYVFWKKIIVRFLVPHGEVVMIRISLAIVLLLHLLPVSFLYQAGTAGIFGARKTGTMFSLTPWFSIGLLWIAYIWLVGFLKRAYHYLKTSFLSQRFLQLNHPARPEIQELCERLKTEMGIRRRIVLCETDEVCSPMLVSFRSNMILVPAKPVDWQMEVIMEHELRHYKQRDPILQKLCAWIVRIHWFNPMTPRLIGDVVEWGEACCDYYICQKSIHHWDVSRYGNLILDYASEDDDDWNYTAMRLAKDPDAVRRRIMRMRELKTRKRMKPAVLIALLLCFLMISGLTSVAAGEAAAGIYGKLYEATRVMKTDGEIPVQDLEEYTWTADPADVVITDDEVDLDSRAVKSYTWDIPAGKTYETQIFYATKGEVVSIGINPSPRTAKIGTGLSQPDGIMRGVTGTGAYAYSITVNQNGFHRVYVYNPNSYDVTVGFTVARD
;
A
#
# COMPACT_ATOMS: atom_id res chain seq x y z
N MET A 1 -2.39 -1.37 -7.40
CA MET A 1 -1.91 -0.79 -6.12
C MET A 1 -1.57 -1.84 -5.08
N ILE A 2 -2.49 -2.76 -4.71
CA ILE A 2 -2.24 -3.81 -3.70
C ILE A 2 -1.07 -4.72 -4.08
N LEU A 3 -0.96 -5.16 -5.33
CA LEU A 3 0.17 -5.96 -5.81
C LEU A 3 1.52 -5.23 -5.70
N LEU A 4 1.54 -3.92 -5.98
CA LEU A 4 2.76 -3.11 -5.83
C LEU A 4 3.15 -2.94 -4.36
N ALA A 5 2.19 -2.68 -3.47
CA ALA A 5 2.44 -2.64 -2.03
C ALA A 5 2.97 -3.98 -1.51
N ASP A 6 2.43 -5.09 -2.02
CA ASP A 6 2.88 -6.44 -1.71
C ASP A 6 4.33 -6.69 -2.14
N ILE A 7 4.70 -6.29 -3.37
CA ILE A 7 6.07 -6.41 -3.88
C ILE A 7 7.04 -5.59 -3.03
N VAL A 8 6.74 -4.32 -2.77
CA VAL A 8 7.60 -3.43 -1.95
C VAL A 8 7.73 -3.96 -0.53
N GLY A 9 6.62 -4.35 0.10
CA GLY A 9 6.63 -4.92 1.44
C GLY A 9 7.43 -6.22 1.50
N THR A 10 7.27 -7.11 0.52
CA THR A 10 8.00 -8.38 0.45
C THR A 10 9.51 -8.17 0.23
N VAL A 11 9.91 -7.29 -0.69
CA VAL A 11 11.34 -6.95 -0.91
C VAL A 11 11.94 -6.36 0.36
N SER A 12 11.25 -5.41 1.00
CA SER A 12 11.67 -4.81 2.28
C SER A 12 11.79 -5.86 3.39
N TYR A 13 10.87 -6.84 3.46
CA TYR A 13 10.93 -7.95 4.41
C TYR A 13 12.15 -8.86 4.17
N VAL A 14 12.41 -9.25 2.92
CA VAL A 14 13.57 -10.08 2.57
C VAL A 14 14.87 -9.36 2.90
N PHE A 15 14.97 -8.07 2.58
CA PHE A 15 16.10 -7.23 2.95
C PHE A 15 16.26 -7.15 4.47
N TRP A 16 15.18 -6.87 5.20
CA TRP A 16 15.14 -6.85 6.65
C TRP A 16 15.68 -8.15 7.24
N LYS A 17 15.18 -9.29 6.78
CA LYS A 17 15.57 -10.61 7.30
C LYS A 17 17.04 -10.95 7.02
N LYS A 18 17.53 -10.64 5.82
CA LYS A 18 18.90 -10.99 5.41
C LYS A 18 19.97 -10.02 5.92
N ILE A 19 19.63 -8.76 6.10
CA ILE A 19 20.59 -7.71 6.42
C ILE A 19 20.34 -7.15 7.81
N ILE A 20 19.21 -6.53 8.06
CA ILE A 20 18.94 -5.81 9.32
C ILE A 20 19.02 -6.75 10.53
N VAL A 21 18.33 -7.89 10.48
CA VAL A 21 18.35 -8.89 11.56
C VAL A 21 19.78 -9.40 11.80
N ARG A 22 20.52 -9.66 10.73
CA ARG A 22 21.90 -10.18 10.80
C ARG A 22 22.86 -9.19 11.48
N PHE A 23 22.60 -7.89 11.33
CA PHE A 23 23.39 -6.85 12.02
C PHE A 23 22.94 -6.64 13.47
N LEU A 24 21.65 -6.67 13.76
CA LEU A 24 21.10 -6.33 15.08
C LEU A 24 21.18 -7.48 16.08
N VAL A 25 20.99 -8.74 15.65
CA VAL A 25 21.02 -9.92 16.53
C VAL A 25 22.35 -10.07 17.27
N PRO A 26 23.53 -9.94 16.63
CA PRO A 26 24.81 -10.05 17.34
C PRO A 26 25.01 -9.03 18.45
N HIS A 27 24.26 -7.92 18.43
CA HIS A 27 24.36 -6.84 19.41
C HIS A 27 23.19 -6.83 20.44
N GLY A 28 22.29 -7.82 20.37
CA GLY A 28 21.16 -7.93 21.28
C GLY A 28 20.10 -6.81 21.14
N GLU A 29 20.01 -6.19 19.97
CA GLU A 29 19.14 -5.03 19.71
C GLU A 29 17.70 -5.46 19.35
N VAL A 30 17.06 -6.24 20.25
CA VAL A 30 15.72 -6.84 20.02
C VAL A 30 14.64 -5.79 19.78
N VAL A 31 14.72 -4.67 20.49
CA VAL A 31 13.76 -3.57 20.35
C VAL A 31 13.86 -2.94 18.95
N MET A 32 15.07 -2.76 18.43
CA MET A 32 15.27 -2.20 17.09
C MET A 32 14.86 -3.15 15.98
N ILE A 33 15.08 -4.47 16.17
CA ILE A 33 14.58 -5.49 15.27
C ILE A 33 13.06 -5.40 15.18
N ARG A 34 12.40 -5.24 16.32
CA ARG A 34 10.95 -5.12 16.38
C ARG A 34 10.41 -3.84 15.75
N ILE A 35 11.06 -2.68 16.00
CA ILE A 35 10.69 -1.40 15.37
C ILE A 35 10.82 -1.50 13.85
N SER A 36 11.94 -2.01 13.34
CA SER A 36 12.16 -2.18 11.91
C SER A 36 11.17 -3.15 11.27
N LEU A 37 10.74 -4.19 12.00
CA LEU A 37 9.72 -5.12 11.55
C LEU A 37 8.32 -4.47 11.49
N ALA A 38 7.99 -3.60 12.45
CA ALA A 38 6.75 -2.81 12.40
C ALA A 38 6.72 -1.89 11.17
N ILE A 39 7.87 -1.34 10.76
CA ILE A 39 7.98 -0.56 9.52
C ILE A 39 7.71 -1.45 8.29
N VAL A 40 8.23 -2.67 8.24
CA VAL A 40 7.92 -3.64 7.15
C VAL A 40 6.41 -3.89 7.07
N LEU A 41 5.74 -4.07 8.21
CA LEU A 41 4.28 -4.23 8.25
C LEU A 41 3.55 -3.01 7.68
N LEU A 42 3.98 -1.81 8.04
CA LEU A 42 3.39 -0.58 7.52
C LEU A 42 3.57 -0.43 6.01
N LEU A 43 4.72 -0.85 5.46
CA LEU A 43 4.97 -0.82 4.01
C LEU A 43 4.02 -1.72 3.21
N HIS A 44 3.52 -2.82 3.80
CA HIS A 44 2.48 -3.65 3.16
C HIS A 44 1.10 -2.97 3.14
N LEU A 45 0.86 -2.00 4.01
CA LEU A 45 -0.42 -1.29 4.12
C LEU A 45 -0.43 0.04 3.38
N LEU A 46 0.74 0.65 3.15
CA LEU A 46 0.84 1.94 2.47
C LEU A 46 0.66 1.76 0.96
N PRO A 47 -0.19 2.57 0.33
CA PRO A 47 -0.30 2.56 -1.13
C PRO A 47 1.00 3.07 -1.75
N VAL A 48 1.60 2.26 -2.63
CA VAL A 48 2.87 2.59 -3.32
C VAL A 48 2.76 3.89 -4.10
N SER A 49 1.57 4.23 -4.61
CA SER A 49 1.30 5.51 -5.27
C SER A 49 1.61 6.72 -4.40
N PHE A 50 1.30 6.64 -3.10
CA PHE A 50 1.60 7.72 -2.16
C PHE A 50 3.12 7.86 -1.94
N LEU A 51 3.83 6.74 -1.77
CA LEU A 51 5.29 6.74 -1.61
C LEU A 51 5.99 7.17 -2.90
N TYR A 52 5.47 6.77 -4.06
CA TYR A 52 5.95 7.18 -5.36
C TYR A 52 5.79 8.68 -5.58
N GLN A 53 4.59 9.24 -5.32
CA GLN A 53 4.33 10.67 -5.43
C GLN A 53 5.17 11.50 -4.46
N ALA A 54 5.31 11.05 -3.20
CA ALA A 54 6.15 11.74 -2.23
C ALA A 54 7.63 11.72 -2.61
N GLY A 55 8.13 10.59 -3.14
CA GLY A 55 9.51 10.44 -3.60
C GLY A 55 9.81 11.28 -4.85
N THR A 56 8.91 11.29 -5.83
CA THR A 56 9.08 12.06 -7.08
C THR A 56 8.91 13.56 -6.89
N ALA A 57 8.00 13.99 -6.02
CA ALA A 57 7.81 15.41 -5.72
C ALA A 57 9.02 16.04 -5.01
N GLY A 58 9.75 15.25 -4.19
CA GLY A 58 10.91 15.75 -3.45
C GLY A 58 12.25 15.67 -4.18
N ILE A 59 12.45 14.64 -5.04
CA ILE A 59 13.76 14.34 -5.64
C ILE A 59 13.82 14.64 -7.14
N PHE A 60 12.71 14.53 -7.88
CA PHE A 60 12.69 14.61 -9.35
C PHE A 60 11.77 15.68 -9.93
N GLY A 61 11.21 16.60 -9.12
CA GLY A 61 10.22 17.57 -9.57
C GLY A 61 8.88 16.90 -9.94
N ALA A 62 7.79 17.53 -9.59
CA ALA A 62 6.44 16.96 -9.73
C ALA A 62 6.13 16.54 -11.18
N ARG A 63 6.28 15.27 -11.51
CA ARG A 63 5.68 14.70 -12.72
C ARG A 63 4.18 14.54 -12.47
N LYS A 64 3.38 15.45 -13.01
CA LYS A 64 1.91 15.33 -12.99
C LYS A 64 1.52 14.07 -13.81
N THR A 65 1.34 12.93 -13.14
CA THR A 65 0.74 11.74 -13.76
C THR A 65 -0.78 11.83 -13.67
N GLY A 66 -1.37 12.64 -14.50
CA GLY A 66 -2.82 12.76 -14.68
C GLY A 66 -3.26 12.19 -16.02
N THR A 67 -2.95 10.91 -16.32
CA THR A 67 -3.47 10.25 -17.50
C THR A 67 -4.60 9.32 -17.11
N MET A 68 -5.84 9.69 -17.42
CA MET A 68 -6.96 8.76 -17.48
C MET A 68 -6.76 7.85 -18.70
N PHE A 69 -6.42 6.61 -18.47
CA PHE A 69 -6.11 5.64 -19.50
C PHE A 69 -7.37 4.92 -19.99
N SER A 70 -7.70 5.05 -21.26
CA SER A 70 -8.66 4.16 -21.92
C SER A 70 -7.97 2.84 -22.27
N LEU A 71 -8.08 1.85 -21.37
CA LEU A 71 -7.61 0.49 -21.62
C LEU A 71 -8.52 -0.19 -22.67
N THR A 72 -7.94 -1.06 -23.50
CA THR A 72 -8.74 -1.91 -24.38
C THR A 72 -9.77 -2.69 -23.57
N PRO A 73 -11.00 -2.91 -24.09
CA PRO A 73 -12.06 -3.60 -23.36
C PRO A 73 -11.64 -4.95 -22.79
N TRP A 74 -10.89 -5.75 -23.55
CA TRP A 74 -10.42 -7.07 -23.14
C TRP A 74 -9.43 -7.03 -21.98
N PHE A 75 -8.52 -6.07 -21.99
CA PHE A 75 -7.54 -5.91 -20.90
C PHE A 75 -8.22 -5.39 -19.61
N SER A 76 -9.16 -4.45 -19.77
CA SER A 76 -9.98 -3.96 -18.66
C SER A 76 -10.80 -5.07 -18.03
N ILE A 77 -11.40 -5.95 -18.83
CA ILE A 77 -12.14 -7.14 -18.37
C ILE A 77 -11.19 -8.08 -17.60
N GLY A 78 -10.00 -8.34 -18.13
CA GLY A 78 -8.99 -9.16 -17.45
C GLY A 78 -8.59 -8.61 -16.08
N LEU A 79 -8.34 -7.31 -15.98
CA LEU A 79 -8.04 -6.64 -14.70
C LEU A 79 -9.24 -6.71 -13.73
N LEU A 80 -10.46 -6.56 -14.22
CA LEU A 80 -11.67 -6.70 -13.41
C LEU A 80 -11.82 -8.12 -12.85
N TRP A 81 -11.54 -9.16 -13.64
CA TRP A 81 -11.52 -10.54 -13.15
C TRP A 81 -10.46 -10.77 -12.07
N ILE A 82 -9.25 -10.26 -12.25
CA ILE A 82 -8.20 -10.35 -11.22
C ILE A 82 -8.65 -9.65 -9.94
N ALA A 83 -9.20 -8.44 -10.06
CA ALA A 83 -9.73 -7.67 -8.92
C ALA A 83 -10.89 -8.41 -8.25
N TYR A 84 -11.79 -9.03 -9.01
CA TYR A 84 -12.91 -9.82 -8.51
C TYR A 84 -12.42 -11.05 -7.72
N ILE A 85 -11.50 -11.83 -8.29
CA ILE A 85 -10.92 -13.01 -7.62
C ILE A 85 -10.24 -12.57 -6.32
N TRP A 86 -9.47 -11.47 -6.36
CA TRP A 86 -8.84 -10.93 -5.16
C TRP A 86 -9.89 -10.52 -4.12
N LEU A 87 -10.95 -9.82 -4.52
CA LEU A 87 -12.02 -9.36 -3.64
C LEU A 87 -12.75 -10.52 -2.98
N VAL A 88 -13.13 -11.55 -3.75
CA VAL A 88 -13.78 -12.75 -3.22
C VAL A 88 -12.90 -13.47 -2.22
N GLY A 89 -11.61 -13.64 -2.53
CA GLY A 89 -10.63 -14.25 -1.62
C GLY A 89 -10.46 -13.44 -0.33
N PHE A 90 -10.40 -12.13 -0.44
CA PHE A 90 -10.34 -11.22 0.71
C PHE A 90 -11.61 -11.29 1.57
N LEU A 91 -12.80 -11.15 0.96
CA LEU A 91 -14.07 -11.16 1.68
C LEU A 91 -14.31 -12.48 2.42
N LYS A 92 -14.00 -13.62 1.78
CA LYS A 92 -14.10 -14.95 2.42
C LYS A 92 -13.24 -15.01 3.69
N ARG A 93 -11.99 -14.54 3.62
CA ARG A 93 -11.07 -14.56 4.77
C ARG A 93 -11.44 -13.53 5.84
N ALA A 94 -11.87 -12.34 5.42
CA ALA A 94 -12.35 -11.30 6.33
C ALA A 94 -13.61 -11.76 7.08
N TYR A 95 -14.57 -12.36 6.38
CA TYR A 95 -15.76 -12.93 7.00
C TYR A 95 -15.41 -14.01 8.05
N HIS A 96 -14.55 -14.94 7.68
CA HIS A 96 -14.13 -16.00 8.62
C HIS A 96 -13.48 -15.42 9.88
N TYR A 97 -12.61 -14.42 9.72
CA TYR A 97 -11.96 -13.73 10.85
C TYR A 97 -12.95 -13.01 11.75
N LEU A 98 -13.85 -12.24 11.15
CA LEU A 98 -14.85 -11.49 11.90
C LEU A 98 -15.79 -12.41 12.64
N LYS A 99 -16.23 -13.52 11.99
CA LYS A 99 -17.06 -14.56 12.60
C LYS A 99 -16.33 -15.20 13.79
N THR A 100 -15.09 -15.63 13.61
CA THR A 100 -14.29 -16.25 14.66
C THR A 100 -14.04 -15.26 15.80
N SER A 101 -13.68 -14.00 15.50
CA SER A 101 -13.50 -12.94 16.48
C SER A 101 -14.78 -12.68 17.29
N PHE A 102 -15.92 -12.68 16.63
CA PHE A 102 -17.21 -12.47 17.31
C PHE A 102 -17.58 -13.64 18.23
N LEU A 103 -17.39 -14.87 17.77
CA LEU A 103 -17.64 -16.08 18.57
C LEU A 103 -16.71 -16.14 19.79
N SER A 104 -15.43 -15.87 19.60
CA SER A 104 -14.46 -15.82 20.69
C SER A 104 -14.79 -14.74 21.72
N GLN A 105 -15.27 -13.55 21.28
CA GLN A 105 -15.70 -12.49 22.18
C GLN A 105 -16.92 -12.90 23.02
N ARG A 106 -17.89 -13.58 22.40
CA ARG A 106 -19.05 -14.12 23.11
C ARG A 106 -18.65 -15.13 24.17
N PHE A 107 -17.73 -16.04 23.82
CA PHE A 107 -17.18 -17.02 24.75
C PHE A 107 -16.50 -16.34 25.95
N LEU A 108 -15.68 -15.32 25.70
CA LEU A 108 -14.99 -14.57 26.76
C LEU A 108 -15.92 -13.80 27.69
N GLN A 109 -17.11 -13.40 27.23
CA GLN A 109 -18.12 -12.75 28.07
C GLN A 109 -18.80 -13.70 29.07
N LEU A 110 -18.67 -15.00 28.90
CA LEU A 110 -19.22 -16.02 29.79
C LEU A 110 -18.27 -16.37 30.95
N ASN A 111 -17.03 -15.87 30.92
CA ASN A 111 -16.03 -16.16 31.95
C ASN A 111 -16.24 -15.32 33.21
N HIS A 112 -15.83 -15.85 34.35
CA HIS A 112 -15.96 -15.19 35.64
C HIS A 112 -14.84 -14.13 35.83
N PRO A 113 -15.12 -13.02 36.56
CA PRO A 113 -14.07 -12.09 36.95
C PRO A 113 -13.04 -12.81 37.85
N ALA A 114 -11.76 -12.49 37.65
CA ALA A 114 -10.69 -13.10 38.43
C ALA A 114 -10.83 -12.77 39.92
N ARG A 115 -10.34 -13.69 40.77
CA ARG A 115 -10.30 -13.54 42.20
C ARG A 115 -9.60 -12.24 42.66
N PRO A 116 -9.95 -11.67 43.81
CA PRO A 116 -9.34 -10.43 44.31
C PRO A 116 -7.80 -10.48 44.36
N GLU A 117 -7.23 -11.62 44.80
CA GLU A 117 -5.78 -11.82 44.87
C GLU A 117 -5.07 -11.65 43.51
N ILE A 118 -5.65 -12.17 42.44
CA ILE A 118 -5.13 -12.01 41.09
C ILE A 118 -5.29 -10.58 40.58
N GLN A 119 -6.40 -9.92 40.93
CA GLN A 119 -6.63 -8.53 40.60
C GLN A 119 -5.60 -7.63 41.27
N GLU A 120 -5.32 -7.85 42.57
CA GLU A 120 -4.32 -7.10 43.34
C GLU A 120 -2.91 -7.29 42.76
N LEU A 121 -2.52 -8.55 42.43
CA LEU A 121 -1.26 -8.84 41.76
C LEU A 121 -1.14 -8.05 40.47
N CYS A 122 -2.17 -8.07 39.62
CA CYS A 122 -2.14 -7.39 38.34
C CYS A 122 -2.05 -5.86 38.53
N GLU A 123 -2.79 -5.24 39.43
CA GLU A 123 -2.75 -3.79 39.69
C GLU A 123 -1.40 -3.36 40.25
N ARG A 124 -0.78 -4.18 41.13
CA ARG A 124 0.60 -3.98 41.59
C ARG A 124 1.58 -3.94 40.43
N LEU A 125 1.60 -5.00 39.61
CA LEU A 125 2.51 -5.10 38.44
C LEU A 125 2.26 -3.98 37.43
N LYS A 126 1.00 -3.61 37.17
CA LYS A 126 0.65 -2.48 36.31
C LYS A 126 1.23 -1.18 36.84
N THR A 127 1.14 -0.94 38.12
CA THR A 127 1.67 0.28 38.78
C THR A 127 3.18 0.33 38.62
N GLU A 128 3.89 -0.75 38.91
CA GLU A 128 5.34 -0.89 38.75
C GLU A 128 5.77 -0.69 37.30
N MET A 129 5.00 -1.21 36.36
CA MET A 129 5.26 -1.08 34.91
C MET A 129 4.79 0.26 34.33
N GLY A 130 4.07 1.12 35.08
CA GLY A 130 3.51 2.38 34.60
C GLY A 130 2.35 2.21 33.60
N ILE A 131 1.56 1.16 33.72
CA ILE A 131 0.39 0.89 32.87
C ILE A 131 -0.85 1.50 33.52
N ARG A 132 -1.38 2.60 32.96
CA ARG A 132 -2.54 3.33 33.53
C ARG A 132 -3.90 2.83 33.04
N ARG A 133 -3.94 2.08 31.91
CA ARG A 133 -5.21 1.63 31.32
C ARG A 133 -5.77 0.43 32.09
N ARG A 134 -7.11 0.37 32.16
CA ARG A 134 -7.81 -0.79 32.71
C ARG A 134 -7.64 -2.00 31.78
N ILE A 135 -7.27 -3.14 32.35
CA ILE A 135 -7.20 -4.45 31.71
C ILE A 135 -8.24 -5.33 32.42
N VAL A 136 -9.05 -6.03 31.66
CA VAL A 136 -10.05 -6.93 32.23
C VAL A 136 -9.37 -8.26 32.52
N LEU A 137 -9.56 -8.79 33.72
CA LEU A 137 -9.05 -10.10 34.14
C LEU A 137 -10.21 -11.06 34.24
N CYS A 138 -10.08 -12.20 33.57
CA CYS A 138 -11.05 -13.28 33.64
C CYS A 138 -10.35 -14.57 34.05
N GLU A 139 -10.92 -15.24 35.04
CA GLU A 139 -10.45 -16.55 35.49
C GLU A 139 -11.22 -17.65 34.73
N THR A 140 -10.49 -18.68 34.28
CA THR A 140 -11.05 -19.78 33.50
C THR A 140 -10.18 -21.04 33.62
N ASP A 141 -10.82 -22.20 33.61
CA ASP A 141 -10.14 -23.50 33.60
C ASP A 141 -9.66 -23.92 32.18
N GLU A 142 -10.02 -23.10 31.16
CA GLU A 142 -9.72 -23.39 29.76
C GLU A 142 -8.27 -23.07 29.36
N VAL A 143 -7.52 -22.38 30.22
CA VAL A 143 -6.13 -21.99 29.95
C VAL A 143 -5.20 -22.51 31.03
N CYS A 144 -4.03 -23.01 30.62
CA CYS A 144 -3.02 -23.53 31.54
C CYS A 144 -2.13 -22.42 32.12
N SER A 145 -2.01 -21.30 31.43
CA SER A 145 -1.20 -20.15 31.83
C SER A 145 -1.93 -18.83 31.57
N PRO A 146 -1.58 -17.73 32.27
CA PRO A 146 -2.06 -16.40 31.93
C PRO A 146 -1.82 -16.08 30.46
N MET A 147 -2.81 -15.45 29.79
CA MET A 147 -2.75 -15.13 28.37
C MET A 147 -3.44 -13.82 28.04
N LEU A 148 -2.75 -12.93 27.32
CA LEU A 148 -3.32 -11.67 26.85
C LEU A 148 -4.14 -11.91 25.56
N VAL A 149 -5.43 -11.65 25.63
CA VAL A 149 -6.36 -11.73 24.50
C VAL A 149 -6.86 -10.32 24.16
N SER A 150 -6.76 -9.95 22.89
CA SER A 150 -7.15 -8.61 22.44
C SER A 150 -8.02 -8.66 21.20
N PHE A 151 -9.33 -8.75 21.39
CA PHE A 151 -10.31 -8.58 20.32
C PHE A 151 -10.82 -7.12 20.25
N ARG A 152 -11.85 -6.81 21.02
CA ARG A 152 -12.43 -5.48 21.14
C ARG A 152 -11.92 -4.76 22.38
N SER A 153 -11.72 -5.49 23.48
CA SER A 153 -11.08 -5.06 24.72
C SER A 153 -9.83 -5.87 24.97
N ASN A 154 -8.88 -5.33 25.72
CA ASN A 154 -7.73 -6.08 26.19
C ASN A 154 -8.11 -6.80 27.48
N MET A 155 -7.92 -8.11 27.47
CA MET A 155 -8.28 -9.01 28.55
C MET A 155 -7.13 -9.97 28.80
N ILE A 156 -6.84 -10.28 30.05
CA ILE A 156 -5.94 -11.37 30.40
C ILE A 156 -6.80 -12.50 30.96
N LEU A 157 -6.72 -13.64 30.32
CA LEU A 157 -7.26 -14.91 30.84
C LEU A 157 -6.25 -15.47 31.82
N VAL A 158 -6.71 -15.96 32.95
CA VAL A 158 -5.87 -16.48 34.02
C VAL A 158 -6.41 -17.84 34.44
N PRO A 159 -5.56 -18.88 34.61
CA PRO A 159 -6.00 -20.17 35.09
C PRO A 159 -6.42 -20.09 36.56
N ALA A 160 -7.34 -20.98 36.98
CA ALA A 160 -7.78 -21.10 38.37
C ALA A 160 -6.72 -21.80 39.23
N LYS A 161 -5.47 -21.31 39.17
CA LYS A 161 -4.32 -21.80 39.96
C LYS A 161 -4.01 -20.82 41.12
N PRO A 162 -3.31 -21.27 42.19
CA PRO A 162 -2.83 -20.37 43.27
C PRO A 162 -1.92 -19.26 42.75
N VAL A 163 -1.95 -18.13 43.43
CA VAL A 163 -1.02 -17.02 43.16
C VAL A 163 0.36 -17.38 43.73
N ASP A 164 1.28 -17.69 42.89
CA ASP A 164 2.67 -18.00 43.21
C ASP A 164 3.65 -17.15 42.36
N TRP A 165 4.93 -17.39 42.54
CA TRP A 165 5.96 -16.69 41.77
C TRP A 165 5.88 -16.99 40.25
N GLN A 166 5.37 -18.15 39.85
CA GLN A 166 5.20 -18.54 38.45
C GLN A 166 4.10 -17.66 37.81
N MET A 167 2.97 -17.54 38.50
CA MET A 167 1.87 -16.66 38.10
C MET A 167 2.34 -15.20 37.96
N GLU A 168 3.15 -14.72 38.92
CA GLU A 168 3.68 -13.35 38.91
C GLU A 168 4.57 -13.09 37.68
N VAL A 169 5.51 -13.99 37.36
CA VAL A 169 6.41 -13.85 36.23
C VAL A 169 5.64 -13.84 34.91
N ILE A 170 4.69 -14.78 34.75
CA ILE A 170 3.92 -14.87 33.49
C ILE A 170 2.96 -13.70 33.37
N MET A 171 2.34 -13.26 34.46
CA MET A 171 1.52 -12.04 34.44
C MET A 171 2.35 -10.82 34.03
N GLU A 172 3.58 -10.67 34.54
CA GLU A 172 4.50 -9.62 34.08
C GLU A 172 4.79 -9.75 32.60
N HIS A 173 5.00 -10.96 32.09
CA HIS A 173 5.23 -11.24 30.65
C HIS A 173 4.04 -10.78 29.81
N GLU A 174 2.81 -11.14 30.16
CA GLU A 174 1.59 -10.75 29.44
C GLU A 174 1.35 -9.24 29.48
N LEU A 175 1.62 -8.60 30.63
CA LEU A 175 1.57 -7.15 30.74
C LEU A 175 2.64 -6.46 29.89
N ARG A 176 3.80 -7.10 29.63
CA ARG A 176 4.80 -6.61 28.69
C ARG A 176 4.29 -6.59 27.27
N HIS A 177 3.64 -7.65 26.79
CA HIS A 177 2.97 -7.66 25.49
C HIS A 177 2.01 -6.48 25.34
N TYR A 178 1.21 -6.24 26.39
CA TYR A 178 0.32 -5.08 26.40
C TYR A 178 1.07 -3.75 26.32
N LYS A 179 2.10 -3.54 27.15
CA LYS A 179 2.91 -2.32 27.17
C LYS A 179 3.62 -2.08 25.85
N GLN A 180 4.04 -3.13 25.17
CA GLN A 180 4.70 -3.09 23.88
C GLN A 180 3.75 -2.96 22.69
N ARG A 181 2.43 -2.88 22.94
CA ARG A 181 1.39 -2.77 21.91
C ARG A 181 1.31 -3.95 20.95
N ASP A 182 1.69 -5.14 21.39
CA ASP A 182 1.59 -6.38 20.61
C ASP A 182 0.18 -6.65 20.09
N PRO A 183 -0.90 -6.38 20.87
CA PRO A 183 -2.25 -6.52 20.35
C PRO A 183 -2.54 -5.69 19.10
N ILE A 184 -1.93 -4.52 18.97
CA ILE A 184 -2.09 -3.67 17.77
C ILE A 184 -1.36 -4.30 16.60
N LEU A 185 -0.10 -4.74 16.80
CA LEU A 185 0.67 -5.41 15.76
C LEU A 185 -0.01 -6.71 15.28
N GLN A 186 -0.57 -7.49 16.20
CA GLN A 186 -1.32 -8.71 15.86
C GLN A 186 -2.56 -8.40 15.01
N LYS A 187 -3.30 -7.33 15.30
CA LYS A 187 -4.42 -6.89 14.46
C LYS A 187 -3.97 -6.45 13.07
N LEU A 188 -2.88 -5.70 12.98
CA LEU A 188 -2.28 -5.33 11.70
C LEU A 188 -1.86 -6.57 10.90
N CYS A 189 -1.17 -7.51 11.53
CA CYS A 189 -0.81 -8.79 10.93
C CYS A 189 -2.03 -9.55 10.42
N ALA A 190 -3.10 -9.60 11.24
CA ALA A 190 -4.34 -10.25 10.87
C ALA A 190 -4.97 -9.66 9.59
N TRP A 191 -4.91 -8.33 9.40
CA TRP A 191 -5.38 -7.69 8.17
C TRP A 191 -4.43 -7.87 7.00
N ILE A 192 -3.12 -7.77 7.22
CA ILE A 192 -2.10 -7.98 6.18
C ILE A 192 -2.24 -9.35 5.53
N VAL A 193 -2.38 -10.43 6.33
CA VAL A 193 -2.59 -11.80 5.79
C VAL A 193 -3.86 -11.90 4.94
N ARG A 194 -4.88 -11.12 5.23
CA ARG A 194 -6.13 -11.17 4.48
C ARG A 194 -6.08 -10.36 3.21
N ILE A 195 -5.45 -9.20 3.25
CA ILE A 195 -5.24 -8.33 2.08
C ILE A 195 -4.29 -9.00 1.09
N HIS A 196 -3.17 -9.55 1.59
CA HIS A 196 -2.11 -10.19 0.80
C HIS A 196 -2.19 -11.73 0.85
N TRP A 197 -3.40 -12.25 0.81
CA TRP A 197 -3.68 -13.68 1.00
C TRP A 197 -3.03 -14.59 -0.04
N PHE A 198 -2.69 -14.06 -1.18
CA PHE A 198 -2.02 -14.76 -2.29
C PHE A 198 -0.50 -14.82 -2.11
N ASN A 199 0.07 -14.03 -1.18
CA ASN A 199 1.51 -13.98 -0.95
C ASN A 199 1.97 -15.01 0.08
N PRO A 200 2.80 -16.01 -0.30
CA PRO A 200 3.30 -17.06 0.60
C PRO A 200 4.33 -16.54 1.63
N MET A 201 4.85 -15.33 1.44
CA MET A 201 5.81 -14.74 2.39
C MET A 201 5.12 -14.09 3.60
N THR A 202 3.84 -13.70 3.46
CA THR A 202 3.10 -13.04 4.52
C THR A 202 2.96 -13.86 5.81
N PRO A 203 2.66 -15.19 5.77
CA PRO A 203 2.66 -16.01 6.98
C PRO A 203 4.02 -16.10 7.68
N ARG A 204 5.12 -16.08 6.91
CA ARG A 204 6.49 -16.06 7.46
C ARG A 204 6.80 -14.76 8.16
N LEU A 205 6.42 -13.63 7.55
CA LEU A 205 6.53 -12.31 8.16
C LEU A 205 5.81 -12.26 9.50
N ILE A 206 4.59 -12.80 9.58
CA ILE A 206 3.82 -12.85 10.84
C ILE A 206 4.50 -13.74 11.87
N GLY A 207 5.02 -14.90 11.46
CA GLY A 207 5.81 -15.76 12.35
C GLY A 207 6.99 -14.99 12.96
N ASP A 208 7.72 -14.23 12.17
CA ASP A 208 8.81 -13.39 12.67
C ASP A 208 8.31 -12.28 13.61
N VAL A 209 7.14 -11.65 13.35
CA VAL A 209 6.55 -10.65 14.26
C VAL A 209 6.27 -11.24 15.65
N VAL A 210 5.68 -12.42 15.70
CA VAL A 210 5.39 -13.09 16.97
C VAL A 210 6.68 -13.50 17.65
N GLU A 211 7.61 -14.15 16.94
CA GLU A 211 8.88 -14.64 17.48
C GLU A 211 9.74 -13.49 18.08
N TRP A 212 9.79 -12.32 17.42
CA TRP A 212 10.50 -11.17 17.94
C TRP A 212 9.72 -10.42 19.02
N GLY A 213 8.40 -10.53 19.04
CA GLY A 213 7.55 -10.08 20.15
C GLY A 213 7.91 -10.82 21.43
N GLU A 214 7.91 -12.15 21.40
CA GLU A 214 8.31 -13.02 22.51
C GLU A 214 9.74 -12.70 22.98
N ALA A 215 10.71 -12.68 22.05
CA ALA A 215 12.11 -12.36 22.38
C ALA A 215 12.26 -11.00 23.06
N CYS A 216 11.42 -10.02 22.71
CA CYS A 216 11.43 -8.71 23.34
C CYS A 216 10.85 -8.74 24.76
N CYS A 217 9.76 -9.47 25.00
CA CYS A 217 9.20 -9.65 26.33
C CYS A 217 10.16 -10.41 27.25
N ASP A 218 10.73 -11.51 26.78
CA ASP A 218 11.74 -12.29 27.50
C ASP A 218 12.97 -11.45 27.86
N TYR A 219 13.43 -10.63 26.93
CA TYR A 219 14.52 -9.70 27.18
C TYR A 219 14.23 -8.74 28.33
N TYR A 220 13.00 -8.19 28.38
CA TYR A 220 12.60 -7.31 29.47
C TYR A 220 12.46 -8.04 30.80
N ILE A 221 11.93 -9.26 30.80
CA ILE A 221 11.84 -10.10 32.03
C ILE A 221 13.24 -10.39 32.58
N CYS A 222 14.17 -10.84 31.75
CA CYS A 222 15.49 -11.25 32.17
C CYS A 222 16.45 -10.10 32.48
N GLN A 223 16.27 -8.91 31.88
CA GLN A 223 17.26 -7.84 31.92
C GLN A 223 16.79 -6.57 32.62
N LYS A 224 15.48 -6.32 32.66
CA LYS A 224 14.89 -5.04 33.11
C LYS A 224 13.72 -5.20 34.07
N SER A 225 13.36 -6.42 34.44
CA SER A 225 12.36 -6.64 35.48
C SER A 225 12.90 -6.15 36.83
N ILE A 226 12.01 -5.57 37.63
CA ILE A 226 12.32 -5.14 39.01
C ILE A 226 12.71 -6.35 39.88
N HIS A 227 12.14 -7.52 39.58
CA HIS A 227 12.35 -8.77 40.30
C HIS A 227 13.62 -9.53 39.90
N HIS A 228 14.35 -9.06 38.88
CA HIS A 228 15.61 -9.66 38.39
C HIS A 228 15.58 -11.20 38.26
N TRP A 229 14.57 -11.68 37.50
CA TRP A 229 14.37 -13.11 37.29
C TRP A 229 15.59 -13.80 36.69
N ASP A 230 16.00 -14.92 37.30
CA ASP A 230 17.10 -15.71 36.73
C ASP A 230 16.69 -16.37 35.41
N VAL A 231 17.55 -16.24 34.40
CA VAL A 231 17.30 -16.78 33.03
C VAL A 231 17.05 -18.30 33.06
N SER A 232 17.75 -19.05 33.91
CA SER A 232 17.60 -20.51 34.00
C SER A 232 16.25 -20.87 34.64
N ARG A 233 15.85 -20.16 35.71
CA ARG A 233 14.59 -20.39 36.37
C ARG A 233 13.41 -20.01 35.49
N TYR A 234 13.51 -18.89 34.77
CA TYR A 234 12.49 -18.45 33.81
C TYR A 234 12.42 -19.38 32.59
N GLY A 235 13.57 -19.84 32.09
CA GLY A 235 13.63 -20.81 30.99
C GLY A 235 12.98 -22.14 31.32
N ASN A 236 13.19 -22.67 32.55
CA ASN A 236 12.53 -23.90 33.03
C ASN A 236 11.00 -23.69 33.11
N LEU A 237 10.56 -22.55 33.62
CA LEU A 237 9.14 -22.19 33.68
C LEU A 237 8.49 -22.23 32.29
N ILE A 238 9.14 -21.70 31.26
CA ILE A 238 8.63 -21.76 29.87
C ILE A 238 8.55 -23.21 29.39
N LEU A 239 9.53 -24.05 29.75
CA LEU A 239 9.51 -25.46 29.38
C LEU A 239 8.38 -26.22 30.07
N ASP A 240 8.16 -25.97 31.38
CA ASP A 240 7.07 -26.60 32.15
C ASP A 240 5.72 -26.27 31.51
N TYR A 241 5.45 -25.00 31.19
CA TYR A 241 4.19 -24.63 30.53
C TYR A 241 4.06 -25.14 29.09
N ALA A 242 5.16 -25.28 28.35
CA ALA A 242 5.13 -25.86 27.01
C ALA A 242 4.81 -27.37 27.03
N SER A 243 5.04 -28.07 28.17
CA SER A 243 4.74 -29.48 28.36
C SER A 243 3.33 -29.78 28.91
N GLU A 244 2.69 -28.79 29.57
CA GLU A 244 1.35 -28.96 30.19
C GLU A 244 0.19 -28.69 29.22
N ASP A 245 0.45 -28.15 28.03
CA ASP A 245 -0.59 -27.63 27.12
C ASP A 245 -1.26 -28.79 26.34
N ASP A 246 -2.50 -29.15 26.72
CA ASP A 246 -3.35 -30.14 26.08
C ASP A 246 -4.07 -29.59 24.82
N ASP A 247 -4.45 -30.46 23.91
CA ASP A 247 -4.57 -30.28 22.44
C ASP A 247 -5.64 -29.38 21.81
N ASP A 248 -6.51 -28.68 22.53
CA ASP A 248 -7.77 -28.20 21.94
C ASP A 248 -7.87 -26.68 21.55
N TRP A 249 -6.93 -25.81 21.89
CA TRP A 249 -7.05 -24.37 21.62
C TRP A 249 -6.19 -23.90 20.44
N ASN A 250 -6.85 -23.56 19.33
CA ASN A 250 -6.25 -23.06 18.06
C ASN A 250 -5.92 -21.56 18.05
N TYR A 251 -5.38 -20.95 19.09
CA TYR A 251 -4.91 -19.58 19.05
C TYR A 251 -3.47 -19.49 18.54
N THR A 252 -3.21 -18.54 17.64
CA THR A 252 -1.92 -18.38 16.93
C THR A 252 -0.73 -18.16 17.87
N ALA A 253 -0.95 -17.53 19.02
CA ALA A 253 0.07 -17.33 20.06
C ALA A 253 0.44 -18.66 20.77
N MET A 254 -0.54 -19.52 21.03
CA MET A 254 -0.31 -20.85 21.64
C MET A 254 0.38 -21.84 20.70
N ARG A 255 0.18 -21.73 19.37
CA ARG A 255 0.88 -22.62 18.41
C ARG A 255 2.40 -22.48 18.45
N LEU A 256 2.93 -21.31 18.82
CA LEU A 256 4.37 -21.11 18.95
C LEU A 256 4.93 -21.68 20.27
N ALA A 257 4.12 -21.75 21.32
CA ALA A 257 4.49 -22.48 22.53
C ALA A 257 4.59 -24.00 22.31
N LYS A 258 3.87 -24.55 21.34
CA LYS A 258 3.86 -25.96 20.99
C LYS A 258 4.98 -26.40 20.04
N ASP A 259 5.67 -25.47 19.35
CA ASP A 259 6.82 -25.79 18.51
C ASP A 259 8.09 -25.93 19.38
N PRO A 260 8.61 -27.15 19.61
CA PRO A 260 9.79 -27.36 20.44
C PRO A 260 10.99 -26.58 19.96
N ASP A 261 11.11 -26.36 18.64
CA ASP A 261 12.17 -25.57 18.07
C ASP A 261 11.99 -24.06 18.35
N ALA A 262 10.76 -23.58 18.43
CA ALA A 262 10.48 -22.19 18.81
C ALA A 262 10.84 -21.94 20.28
N VAL A 263 10.44 -22.85 21.18
CA VAL A 263 10.80 -22.79 22.62
C VAL A 263 12.31 -22.85 22.79
N ARG A 264 12.98 -23.78 22.10
CA ARG A 264 14.44 -23.87 22.11
C ARG A 264 15.10 -22.58 21.63
N ARG A 265 14.65 -22.02 20.50
CA ARG A 265 15.19 -20.74 19.99
C ARG A 265 14.99 -19.61 21.00
N ARG A 266 13.84 -19.56 21.68
CA ARG A 266 13.48 -18.58 22.69
C ARG A 266 14.47 -18.63 23.88
N ILE A 267 14.70 -19.81 24.42
CA ILE A 267 15.66 -20.05 25.55
C ILE A 267 17.10 -19.70 25.14
N MET A 268 17.53 -20.15 23.96
CA MET A 268 18.88 -19.85 23.47
C MET A 268 19.09 -18.33 23.31
N ARG A 269 18.10 -17.62 22.79
CA ARG A 269 18.17 -16.14 22.66
C ARG A 269 18.28 -15.43 24.01
N MET A 270 17.50 -15.83 25.02
CA MET A 270 17.59 -15.26 26.36
C MET A 270 19.01 -15.37 26.91
N ARG A 271 19.62 -16.54 26.75
CA ARG A 271 21.01 -16.82 27.21
C ARG A 271 22.03 -15.98 26.47
N GLU A 272 21.90 -15.87 25.14
CA GLU A 272 22.81 -15.10 24.30
C GLU A 272 22.70 -13.59 24.55
N LEU A 273 21.49 -13.06 24.74
CA LEU A 273 21.26 -11.63 24.94
C LEU A 273 21.87 -11.07 26.22
N LYS A 274 22.08 -11.93 27.24
CA LYS A 274 22.67 -11.52 28.52
C LYS A 274 24.16 -11.09 28.40
N THR A 275 24.88 -11.60 27.39
CA THR A 275 26.34 -11.42 27.27
C THR A 275 26.76 -10.43 26.17
N ARG A 276 25.83 -9.86 25.40
CA ARG A 276 26.15 -9.08 24.20
C ARG A 276 26.34 -7.59 24.45
N LYS A 277 27.31 -7.02 23.75
CA LYS A 277 27.69 -5.60 23.82
C LYS A 277 26.74 -4.79 22.90
N ARG A 278 26.03 -3.82 23.45
CA ARG A 278 25.06 -2.98 22.70
C ARG A 278 25.73 -2.05 21.70
N MET A 279 25.00 -1.74 20.64
CA MET A 279 25.41 -0.76 19.64
C MET A 279 25.23 0.68 20.17
N LYS A 280 26.00 1.61 19.62
CA LYS A 280 25.81 3.04 19.88
C LYS A 280 24.48 3.49 19.25
N PRO A 281 23.68 4.32 19.95
CA PRO A 281 22.37 4.77 19.44
C PRO A 281 22.44 5.43 18.04
N ALA A 282 23.52 6.19 17.78
CA ALA A 282 23.72 6.82 16.48
C ALA A 282 23.81 5.80 15.32
N VAL A 283 24.44 4.65 15.55
CA VAL A 283 24.55 3.58 14.54
C VAL A 283 23.18 2.93 14.30
N LEU A 284 22.40 2.73 15.37
CA LEU A 284 21.04 2.18 15.27
C LEU A 284 20.12 3.11 14.46
N ILE A 285 20.20 4.42 14.72
CA ILE A 285 19.44 5.42 13.98
C ILE A 285 19.86 5.43 12.51
N ALA A 286 21.19 5.42 12.24
CA ALA A 286 21.71 5.37 10.87
C ALA A 286 21.23 4.12 10.11
N LEU A 287 21.26 2.94 10.74
CA LEU A 287 20.74 1.70 10.14
C LEU A 287 19.25 1.79 9.83
N LEU A 288 18.46 2.37 10.73
CA LEU A 288 17.03 2.55 10.52
C LEU A 288 16.74 3.52 9.37
N LEU A 289 17.47 4.65 9.29
CA LEU A 289 17.35 5.61 8.19
C LEU A 289 17.76 5.00 6.85
N CYS A 290 18.87 4.24 6.81
CA CYS A 290 19.27 3.49 5.61
C CYS A 290 18.19 2.50 5.18
N PHE A 291 17.59 1.78 6.12
CA PHE A 291 16.49 0.86 5.83
C PHE A 291 15.27 1.58 5.23
N LEU A 292 14.87 2.72 5.80
CA LEU A 292 13.78 3.54 5.28
C LEU A 292 14.09 4.09 3.89
N MET A 293 15.31 4.56 3.66
CA MET A 293 15.75 5.04 2.34
C MET A 293 15.70 3.94 1.28
N ILE A 294 16.23 2.75 1.57
CA ILE A 294 16.20 1.61 0.64
C ILE A 294 14.75 1.19 0.34
N SER A 295 13.88 1.14 1.35
CA SER A 295 12.45 0.84 1.17
C SER A 295 11.74 1.92 0.34
N GLY A 296 12.10 3.19 0.49
CA GLY A 296 11.60 4.29 -0.34
C GLY A 296 12.05 4.16 -1.80
N LEU A 297 13.33 3.89 -2.04
CA LEU A 297 13.88 3.68 -3.38
C LEU A 297 13.23 2.47 -4.08
N THR A 298 12.99 1.37 -3.36
CA THR A 298 12.27 0.21 -3.93
C THR A 298 10.84 0.56 -4.32
N SER A 299 10.16 1.44 -3.57
CA SER A 299 8.82 1.93 -3.91
C SER A 299 8.83 2.76 -5.19
N VAL A 300 9.81 3.66 -5.36
CA VAL A 300 9.97 4.47 -6.58
C VAL A 300 10.27 3.56 -7.77
N ALA A 301 11.23 2.63 -7.64
CA ALA A 301 11.58 1.69 -8.70
C ALA A 301 10.40 0.80 -9.12
N ALA A 302 9.59 0.33 -8.17
CA ALA A 302 8.38 -0.44 -8.45
C ALA A 302 7.32 0.41 -9.18
N GLY A 303 7.17 1.68 -8.82
CA GLY A 303 6.30 2.64 -9.49
C GLY A 303 6.72 2.91 -10.94
N GLU A 304 8.00 3.17 -11.18
CA GLU A 304 8.57 3.38 -12.53
C GLU A 304 8.44 2.12 -13.40
N ALA A 305 8.73 0.94 -12.84
CA ALA A 305 8.56 -0.32 -13.55
C ALA A 305 7.09 -0.55 -13.95
N ALA A 306 6.15 -0.28 -13.06
CA ALA A 306 4.73 -0.38 -13.35
C ALA A 306 4.29 0.61 -14.42
N ALA A 307 4.75 1.85 -14.38
CA ALA A 307 4.49 2.87 -15.40
C ALA A 307 5.08 2.46 -16.76
N GLY A 308 6.30 1.92 -16.78
CA GLY A 308 6.95 1.41 -18.00
C GLY A 308 6.22 0.22 -18.63
N ILE A 309 5.79 -0.76 -17.81
CA ILE A 309 4.99 -1.90 -18.28
C ILE A 309 3.66 -1.40 -18.86
N TYR A 310 3.03 -0.47 -18.15
CA TYR A 310 1.78 0.11 -18.59
C TYR A 310 1.93 0.85 -19.94
N GLY A 311 2.97 1.68 -20.10
CA GLY A 311 3.26 2.37 -21.36
C GLY A 311 3.41 1.40 -22.53
N LYS A 312 4.19 0.31 -22.35
CA LYS A 312 4.35 -0.74 -23.38
C LYS A 312 3.04 -1.45 -23.72
N LEU A 313 2.23 -1.77 -22.72
CA LEU A 313 0.90 -2.37 -22.93
C LEU A 313 -0.03 -1.42 -23.66
N TYR A 314 0.00 -0.14 -23.33
CA TYR A 314 -0.78 0.88 -24.01
C TYR A 314 -0.36 1.02 -25.50
N GLU A 315 0.92 1.10 -25.77
CA GLU A 315 1.44 1.12 -27.16
C GLU A 315 1.05 -0.13 -27.94
N ALA A 316 1.22 -1.34 -27.35
CA ALA A 316 0.83 -2.59 -27.99
C ALA A 316 -0.68 -2.66 -28.27
N THR A 317 -1.51 -2.15 -27.35
CA THR A 317 -2.97 -2.11 -27.55
C THR A 317 -3.42 -1.01 -28.51
N ARG A 318 -2.65 0.07 -28.62
CA ARG A 318 -2.87 1.13 -29.63
C ARG A 318 -2.60 0.58 -31.05
N VAL A 319 -1.53 -0.18 -31.24
CA VAL A 319 -1.19 -0.83 -32.52
C VAL A 319 -2.27 -1.86 -32.91
N MET A 320 -2.78 -2.66 -31.96
CA MET A 320 -3.87 -3.60 -32.27
C MET A 320 -5.20 -2.92 -32.65
N LYS A 321 -5.45 -1.67 -32.19
CA LYS A 321 -6.62 -0.89 -32.65
C LYS A 321 -6.44 -0.28 -34.02
N THR A 322 -5.21 -0.06 -34.48
CA THR A 322 -4.91 0.40 -35.83
C THR A 322 -4.98 -0.75 -36.86
N ASP A 323 -4.76 -2.00 -36.46
CA ASP A 323 -4.91 -3.18 -37.30
C ASP A 323 -6.37 -3.66 -37.47
N GLY A 324 -7.29 -3.19 -36.63
CA GLY A 324 -8.72 -3.37 -36.78
C GLY A 324 -9.30 -2.16 -37.48
N GLU A 325 -9.29 -2.15 -38.83
CA GLU A 325 -10.03 -1.26 -39.74
C GLU A 325 -10.74 -0.07 -39.03
N ILE A 326 -9.98 0.98 -38.67
CA ILE A 326 -10.53 2.32 -38.80
C ILE A 326 -10.65 2.47 -40.31
N PRO A 327 -11.85 2.64 -40.89
CA PRO A 327 -11.93 2.96 -42.32
C PRO A 327 -10.98 4.13 -42.49
N VAL A 328 -10.06 4.03 -43.43
CA VAL A 328 -9.29 5.18 -43.92
C VAL A 328 -10.35 6.13 -44.42
N GLN A 329 -10.80 7.02 -43.51
CA GLN A 329 -11.68 8.10 -43.91
C GLN A 329 -10.80 8.97 -44.78
N ASP A 330 -11.28 9.28 -45.98
CA ASP A 330 -10.70 10.33 -46.81
C ASP A 330 -10.70 11.62 -46.03
N LEU A 331 -9.59 11.87 -45.30
CA LEU A 331 -9.40 13.11 -44.58
C LEU A 331 -8.97 14.13 -45.64
N GLU A 332 -9.81 15.12 -45.89
CA GLU A 332 -9.51 16.22 -46.78
C GLU A 332 -8.57 17.20 -46.07
N GLU A 333 -7.31 17.24 -46.47
CA GLU A 333 -6.38 18.28 -46.02
C GLU A 333 -6.77 19.65 -46.60
N TYR A 334 -6.81 20.68 -45.75
CA TYR A 334 -7.09 22.04 -46.19
C TYR A 334 -6.25 23.07 -45.46
N THR A 335 -6.05 24.18 -46.11
CA THR A 335 -5.52 25.41 -45.53
C THR A 335 -6.51 26.55 -45.78
N TRP A 336 -6.83 27.27 -44.71
CA TRP A 336 -7.77 28.39 -44.83
C TRP A 336 -7.44 29.51 -43.85
N THR A 337 -8.07 30.65 -44.02
CA THR A 337 -8.02 31.75 -43.07
C THR A 337 -9.45 31.97 -42.57
N ALA A 338 -9.66 31.79 -41.28
CA ALA A 338 -10.97 32.01 -40.69
C ALA A 338 -11.33 33.50 -40.70
N ASP A 339 -12.62 33.80 -40.86
CA ASP A 339 -13.11 35.14 -40.54
C ASP A 339 -12.97 35.34 -39.02
N PRO A 340 -12.30 36.41 -38.56
CA PRO A 340 -12.17 36.68 -37.13
C PRO A 340 -13.50 36.76 -36.38
N ALA A 341 -14.60 37.06 -37.05
CA ALA A 341 -15.96 37.06 -36.47
C ALA A 341 -16.50 35.68 -36.15
N ASP A 342 -15.93 34.60 -36.75
CA ASP A 342 -16.35 33.23 -36.59
C ASP A 342 -15.45 32.42 -35.65
N VAL A 343 -14.37 33.03 -35.11
CA VAL A 343 -13.42 32.39 -34.21
C VAL A 343 -13.72 32.76 -32.77
N VAL A 344 -13.89 31.78 -31.93
CA VAL A 344 -14.05 31.92 -30.48
C VAL A 344 -12.81 31.37 -29.81
N ILE A 345 -12.07 32.18 -29.09
CA ILE A 345 -10.93 31.73 -28.27
C ILE A 345 -11.45 31.31 -26.91
N THR A 346 -11.21 30.09 -26.54
CA THR A 346 -11.61 29.52 -25.24
C THR A 346 -10.55 29.81 -24.17
N ASP A 347 -10.94 29.75 -22.90
CA ASP A 347 -9.99 29.85 -21.78
C ASP A 347 -9.21 28.55 -21.50
N ASP A 348 -9.39 27.52 -22.33
CA ASP A 348 -8.72 26.23 -22.18
C ASP A 348 -7.24 26.31 -22.55
N GLU A 349 -6.37 26.25 -21.54
CA GLU A 349 -4.93 26.20 -21.71
C GLU A 349 -4.48 24.84 -22.23
N VAL A 350 -3.83 24.84 -23.37
CA VAL A 350 -3.05 23.70 -23.86
C VAL A 350 -1.64 23.78 -23.27
N ASP A 351 -1.52 23.38 -21.98
CA ASP A 351 -0.21 23.19 -21.34
C ASP A 351 0.41 21.90 -21.90
N LEU A 352 1.21 22.07 -22.96
CA LEU A 352 1.87 21.00 -23.67
C LEU A 352 3.29 20.73 -23.14
N ASP A 353 3.59 21.04 -21.89
CA ASP A 353 4.83 20.59 -21.27
C ASP A 353 4.81 19.05 -21.15
N SER A 354 5.48 18.44 -22.11
CA SER A 354 5.88 17.04 -22.23
C SER A 354 4.79 15.96 -22.15
N ARG A 355 4.42 15.35 -23.30
CA ARG A 355 3.75 14.04 -23.46
C ARG A 355 2.43 13.81 -22.72
N ALA A 356 1.74 14.85 -22.29
CA ALA A 356 0.43 14.74 -21.69
C ALA A 356 -0.66 14.81 -22.76
N VAL A 357 -1.58 13.84 -22.77
CA VAL A 357 -2.82 13.91 -23.55
C VAL A 357 -3.83 14.68 -22.71
N LYS A 358 -4.29 15.83 -23.19
CA LYS A 358 -5.41 16.56 -22.58
C LYS A 358 -6.70 16.32 -23.35
N SER A 359 -7.82 16.19 -22.66
CA SER A 359 -9.15 16.01 -23.24
C SER A 359 -10.03 17.22 -22.93
N TYR A 360 -10.75 17.66 -23.94
CA TYR A 360 -11.65 18.80 -23.89
C TYR A 360 -13.02 18.40 -24.46
N THR A 361 -14.06 19.16 -24.11
CA THR A 361 -15.39 18.99 -24.68
C THR A 361 -15.96 20.37 -24.92
N TRP A 362 -16.29 20.67 -26.20
CA TRP A 362 -16.85 21.94 -26.63
C TRP A 362 -18.20 21.74 -27.31
N ASP A 363 -19.13 22.65 -27.03
CA ASP A 363 -20.35 22.79 -27.78
C ASP A 363 -20.15 23.89 -28.82
N ILE A 364 -19.94 23.49 -30.09
CA ILE A 364 -19.55 24.37 -31.15
C ILE A 364 -20.78 24.70 -32.03
N PRO A 365 -21.25 25.96 -32.06
CA PRO A 365 -22.36 26.37 -32.90
C PRO A 365 -22.07 26.15 -34.39
N ALA A 366 -23.15 26.05 -35.19
CA ALA A 366 -23.10 25.93 -36.65
C ALA A 366 -22.17 27.02 -37.27
N GLY A 367 -21.21 26.58 -38.10
CA GLY A 367 -20.29 27.46 -38.83
C GLY A 367 -19.19 28.14 -37.99
N LYS A 368 -19.10 27.84 -36.69
CA LYS A 368 -18.10 28.45 -35.82
C LYS A 368 -16.83 27.64 -35.66
N THR A 369 -15.74 28.33 -35.34
CA THR A 369 -14.42 27.76 -35.03
C THR A 369 -14.07 28.10 -33.59
N TYR A 370 -13.71 27.10 -32.81
CA TYR A 370 -13.20 27.29 -31.44
C TYR A 370 -11.71 27.02 -31.42
N GLU A 371 -10.95 27.90 -30.74
CA GLU A 371 -9.49 27.81 -30.57
C GLU A 371 -9.11 27.72 -29.09
N THR A 372 -8.05 26.95 -28.80
CA THR A 372 -7.42 26.89 -27.47
C THR A 372 -6.62 28.16 -27.19
N GLN A 373 -6.11 28.31 -25.98
CA GLN A 373 -5.07 29.27 -25.67
C GLN A 373 -3.80 29.02 -26.48
N ILE A 374 -2.97 30.04 -26.66
CA ILE A 374 -1.72 29.93 -27.41
C ILE A 374 -0.70 29.06 -26.69
N PHE A 375 0.05 28.28 -27.44
CA PHE A 375 1.21 27.55 -26.96
C PHE A 375 2.39 27.70 -27.94
N TYR A 376 3.61 27.68 -27.41
CA TYR A 376 4.81 27.78 -28.25
C TYR A 376 5.20 26.38 -28.74
N ALA A 377 5.46 26.25 -30.05
CA ALA A 377 5.96 25.02 -30.66
C ALA A 377 7.12 25.30 -31.61
N THR A 378 8.02 24.33 -31.78
CA THR A 378 9.18 24.40 -32.67
C THR A 378 8.96 23.60 -33.93
N LYS A 379 9.58 24.04 -35.03
CA LYS A 379 9.52 23.36 -36.31
C LYS A 379 10.00 21.89 -36.16
N GLY A 380 9.20 20.95 -36.63
CA GLY A 380 9.47 19.51 -36.57
C GLY A 380 8.75 18.79 -35.44
N GLU A 381 8.19 19.50 -34.47
CA GLU A 381 7.35 18.88 -33.44
C GLU A 381 6.04 18.38 -34.05
N VAL A 382 5.50 17.28 -33.48
CA VAL A 382 4.25 16.68 -33.93
C VAL A 382 3.16 16.92 -32.88
N VAL A 383 2.04 17.48 -33.32
CA VAL A 383 0.84 17.65 -32.50
C VAL A 383 -0.23 16.68 -33.01
N SER A 384 -0.67 15.79 -32.13
CA SER A 384 -1.71 14.80 -32.42
C SER A 384 -3.04 15.21 -31.83
N ILE A 385 -4.08 15.26 -32.62
CA ILE A 385 -5.43 15.70 -32.24
C ILE A 385 -6.41 14.58 -32.52
N GLY A 386 -7.12 14.11 -31.49
CA GLY A 386 -8.21 13.15 -31.62
C GLY A 386 -9.55 13.83 -31.53
N ILE A 387 -10.49 13.57 -32.43
CA ILE A 387 -11.81 14.16 -32.54
C ILE A 387 -12.89 13.11 -32.31
N ASN A 388 -13.90 13.40 -31.52
CA ASN A 388 -15.05 12.55 -31.25
C ASN A 388 -16.34 13.41 -31.16
N PRO A 389 -17.04 13.65 -32.27
CA PRO A 389 -18.23 14.47 -32.31
C PRO A 389 -19.48 13.72 -31.83
N SER A 390 -20.45 14.48 -31.36
CA SER A 390 -21.83 14.04 -31.11
C SER A 390 -22.80 15.01 -31.79
N PRO A 391 -23.58 14.58 -32.81
CA PRO A 391 -23.71 13.20 -33.29
C PRO A 391 -22.46 12.70 -34.08
N ARG A 392 -22.22 11.39 -34.07
CA ARG A 392 -21.06 10.76 -34.72
C ARG A 392 -21.05 10.87 -36.25
N THR A 393 -22.11 11.37 -36.85
CA THR A 393 -22.23 11.65 -38.29
C THR A 393 -21.84 13.07 -38.65
N ALA A 394 -21.50 13.91 -37.67
CA ALA A 394 -21.08 15.27 -37.92
C ALA A 394 -19.72 15.34 -38.63
N LYS A 395 -19.58 16.24 -39.61
CA LYS A 395 -18.31 16.58 -40.25
C LYS A 395 -17.61 17.63 -39.38
N ILE A 396 -16.36 17.42 -38.97
CA ILE A 396 -15.59 18.34 -38.13
C ILE A 396 -14.24 18.61 -38.76
N GLY A 397 -13.81 19.85 -38.71
CA GLY A 397 -12.46 20.27 -39.08
C GLY A 397 -11.58 20.44 -37.84
N THR A 398 -10.30 20.09 -37.91
CA THR A 398 -9.33 20.32 -36.84
C THR A 398 -7.92 20.49 -37.38
N GLY A 399 -7.08 21.18 -36.62
CA GLY A 399 -5.68 21.40 -36.95
C GLY A 399 -5.02 22.45 -36.07
N LEU A 400 -4.01 23.11 -36.64
CA LEU A 400 -3.26 24.20 -35.99
C LEU A 400 -3.47 25.52 -36.67
N SER A 401 -3.81 26.55 -35.90
CA SER A 401 -3.68 27.95 -36.27
C SER A 401 -2.23 28.36 -36.06
N GLN A 402 -1.59 28.87 -37.09
CA GLN A 402 -0.16 29.14 -37.12
C GLN A 402 0.18 30.62 -36.84
N PRO A 403 1.45 30.96 -36.55
CA PRO A 403 1.87 32.34 -36.30
C PRO A 403 1.62 33.29 -37.49
N ASP A 404 1.52 32.75 -38.72
CA ASP A 404 1.19 33.50 -39.93
C ASP A 404 -0.31 33.77 -40.12
N GLY A 405 -1.16 33.30 -39.16
CA GLY A 405 -2.61 33.43 -39.23
C GLY A 405 -3.30 32.38 -40.12
N ILE A 406 -2.54 31.46 -40.71
CA ILE A 406 -3.08 30.41 -41.56
C ILE A 406 -3.44 29.16 -40.71
N MET A 407 -4.66 28.70 -40.88
CA MET A 407 -5.13 27.43 -40.29
C MET A 407 -4.81 26.28 -41.24
N ARG A 408 -4.12 25.26 -40.71
CA ARG A 408 -3.80 24.04 -41.45
C ARG A 408 -4.33 22.82 -40.70
N GLY A 409 -5.04 21.98 -41.40
CA GLY A 409 -5.64 20.79 -40.77
C GLY A 409 -6.40 19.92 -41.75
N VAL A 410 -7.27 19.11 -41.19
CA VAL A 410 -8.09 18.16 -41.93
C VAL A 410 -9.57 18.27 -41.53
N THR A 411 -10.43 17.88 -42.44
CA THR A 411 -11.86 17.70 -42.16
C THR A 411 -12.21 16.23 -42.31
N GLY A 412 -12.96 15.70 -41.37
CA GLY A 412 -13.43 14.32 -41.39
C GLY A 412 -14.84 14.18 -40.81
N THR A 413 -15.50 13.06 -41.09
CA THR A 413 -16.83 12.75 -40.56
C THR A 413 -16.72 11.69 -39.47
N GLY A 414 -17.34 11.93 -38.32
CA GLY A 414 -17.27 11.02 -37.17
C GLY A 414 -16.00 11.15 -36.35
N ALA A 415 -15.64 10.09 -35.64
CA ALA A 415 -14.44 10.08 -34.80
C ALA A 415 -13.18 9.77 -35.62
N TYR A 416 -12.15 10.62 -35.51
CA TYR A 416 -10.86 10.42 -36.18
C TYR A 416 -9.72 11.02 -35.37
N ALA A 417 -8.48 10.70 -35.75
CA ALA A 417 -7.27 11.28 -35.19
C ALA A 417 -6.40 11.81 -36.33
N TYR A 418 -5.76 12.96 -36.10
CA TYR A 418 -4.86 13.60 -37.04
C TYR A 418 -3.59 14.07 -36.34
N SER A 419 -2.46 13.85 -36.97
CA SER A 419 -1.17 14.32 -36.48
C SER A 419 -0.59 15.32 -37.46
N ILE A 420 -0.31 16.54 -36.99
CA ILE A 420 0.26 17.61 -37.79
C ILE A 420 1.68 17.93 -37.33
N THR A 421 2.61 17.98 -38.29
CA THR A 421 3.98 18.43 -38.03
C THR A 421 4.04 19.95 -38.10
N VAL A 422 4.53 20.58 -37.04
CA VAL A 422 4.75 22.02 -36.97
C VAL A 422 5.79 22.44 -38.00
N ASN A 423 5.45 23.35 -38.88
CA ASN A 423 6.31 23.74 -39.99
C ASN A 423 7.13 25.02 -39.73
N GLN A 424 6.82 25.77 -38.68
CA GLN A 424 7.53 27.01 -38.28
C GLN A 424 7.55 27.18 -36.77
N ASN A 425 8.60 27.82 -36.25
CA ASN A 425 8.67 28.15 -34.82
C ASN A 425 7.71 29.28 -34.49
N GLY A 426 7.04 29.21 -33.36
CA GLY A 426 6.19 30.29 -32.87
C GLY A 426 5.00 29.82 -32.05
N PHE A 427 4.07 30.78 -31.87
CA PHE A 427 2.85 30.52 -31.10
C PHE A 427 1.77 29.96 -32.01
N HIS A 428 1.21 28.83 -31.59
CA HIS A 428 0.16 28.11 -32.28
C HIS A 428 -1.07 27.96 -31.39
N ARG A 429 -2.23 27.63 -31.98
CA ARG A 429 -3.44 27.22 -31.30
C ARG A 429 -3.98 25.94 -31.94
N VAL A 430 -4.60 25.08 -31.17
CA VAL A 430 -5.41 24.00 -31.73
C VAL A 430 -6.80 24.57 -32.01
N TYR A 431 -7.34 24.29 -33.17
CA TYR A 431 -8.68 24.70 -33.53
C TYR A 431 -9.57 23.48 -33.81
N VAL A 432 -10.88 23.65 -33.58
CA VAL A 432 -11.94 22.74 -33.98
C VAL A 432 -13.02 23.54 -34.66
N TYR A 433 -13.36 23.16 -35.90
CA TYR A 433 -14.34 23.87 -36.75
C TYR A 433 -15.55 22.99 -37.00
N ASN A 434 -16.76 23.57 -36.84
CA ASN A 434 -18.04 22.93 -37.13
C ASN A 434 -18.60 23.44 -38.49
N PRO A 435 -18.39 22.73 -39.61
CA PRO A 435 -18.95 23.10 -40.91
C PRO A 435 -20.44 22.73 -41.08
N ASN A 436 -21.06 22.08 -40.07
CA ASN A 436 -22.45 21.67 -40.19
C ASN A 436 -23.38 22.89 -40.00
N SER A 437 -24.64 22.73 -40.46
CA SER A 437 -25.71 23.74 -40.27
C SER A 437 -26.43 23.64 -38.90
N TYR A 438 -25.86 22.84 -37.98
CA TYR A 438 -26.39 22.61 -36.60
C TYR A 438 -25.23 22.59 -35.59
N ASP A 439 -25.55 22.80 -34.34
CA ASP A 439 -24.60 22.78 -33.25
C ASP A 439 -24.10 21.34 -32.98
N VAL A 440 -22.81 21.19 -32.68
CA VAL A 440 -22.17 19.89 -32.44
C VAL A 440 -21.36 19.93 -31.16
N THR A 441 -21.60 18.95 -30.29
CA THR A 441 -20.70 18.71 -29.13
C THR A 441 -19.52 17.90 -29.60
N VAL A 442 -18.30 18.43 -29.43
CA VAL A 442 -17.06 17.76 -29.85
C VAL A 442 -16.19 17.48 -28.63
N GLY A 443 -15.98 16.19 -28.32
CA GLY A 443 -14.91 15.78 -27.46
C GLY A 443 -13.62 15.68 -28.27
N PHE A 444 -12.54 16.33 -27.82
CA PHE A 444 -11.27 16.21 -28.51
C PHE A 444 -10.11 16.06 -27.53
N THR A 445 -9.02 15.46 -28.03
CA THR A 445 -7.79 15.23 -27.27
C THR A 445 -6.62 15.83 -28.00
N VAL A 446 -5.68 16.41 -27.29
CA VAL A 446 -4.44 16.95 -27.83
C VAL A 446 -3.25 16.31 -27.14
N ALA A 447 -2.31 15.85 -27.94
CA ALA A 447 -1.03 15.32 -27.47
C ALA A 447 0.11 15.96 -28.28
N ARG A 448 1.29 16.15 -27.67
CA ARG A 448 2.51 16.63 -28.29
C ARG A 448 3.60 15.56 -28.17
N ASP A 449 4.27 15.20 -29.26
CA ASP A 449 5.42 14.28 -29.32
C ASP A 449 6.73 15.04 -29.55
#